data_5de6eb67aa612c6d75c864686f35aef4
#
_entry.id   5de6eb67aa612c6d75c864686f35aef4
#
_cell.length_a   1.000
_cell.length_b   1.000
_cell.length_c   1.000
_cell.angle_alpha   90.00
_cell.angle_beta   90.00
_cell.angle_gamma   90.00
#
_symmetry.space_group_name_H-M   'P 1'
#
loop_
_entity.id
_entity.type
_entity.pdbx_description
1 polymer ?
#
loop_
_entity_poly.entity_id
_entity_poly.type
_entity_poly.pdbx_seq_one_letter_code
_entity_poly.pdbx_strand_id
1 'polypeptide(L)'
;YFQDLQNPTMVTALALVHSRFSTNTFPKWRLAQPFRYIAHNGEINTVRGNLNWMKAREAILESKLFTQAEIDMLLPICQEGASDSANFDMV
;
A
#
# COMPACT_ATOMS: atom_id res chain seq x y z
N TYR A 1 -11.86 3.19 -21.84
CA TYR A 1 -10.75 3.80 -21.10
C TYR A 1 -9.69 2.76 -20.71
N PHE A 2 -10.07 1.60 -20.25
CA PHE A 2 -9.16 0.54 -19.79
C PHE A 2 -9.11 -0.59 -20.84
N GLN A 3 -8.22 -0.44 -21.81
CA GLN A 3 -8.09 -1.39 -22.90
C GLN A 3 -7.70 -2.80 -22.43
N ASP A 4 -6.94 -2.88 -21.33
CA ASP A 4 -6.52 -4.17 -20.74
C ASP A 4 -7.70 -5.03 -20.30
N LEU A 5 -8.83 -4.42 -19.89
CA LEU A 5 -10.04 -5.14 -19.53
C LEU A 5 -10.73 -5.82 -20.73
N GLN A 6 -10.36 -5.46 -21.95
CA GLN A 6 -10.85 -6.08 -23.20
C GLN A 6 -9.88 -7.13 -23.75
N ASN A 7 -8.71 -7.28 -23.12
CA ASN A 7 -7.72 -8.25 -23.55
C ASN A 7 -8.17 -9.67 -23.18
N PRO A 8 -8.41 -10.55 -24.15
CA PRO A 8 -8.86 -11.91 -23.87
C PRO A 8 -7.82 -12.79 -23.15
N THR A 9 -6.56 -12.35 -23.11
CA THR A 9 -5.50 -13.05 -22.38
C THR A 9 -5.39 -12.59 -20.93
N MET A 10 -6.11 -11.53 -20.53
CA MET A 10 -6.18 -11.06 -19.16
C MET A 10 -7.10 -11.96 -18.34
N VAL A 11 -6.53 -12.95 -17.69
CA VAL A 11 -7.24 -13.92 -16.85
C VAL A 11 -6.88 -13.67 -15.40
N THR A 12 -7.88 -13.53 -14.52
CA THR A 12 -7.68 -13.39 -13.08
C THR A 12 -8.71 -14.17 -12.29
N ALA A 13 -8.29 -14.72 -11.16
CA ALA A 13 -9.18 -15.37 -10.19
C ALA A 13 -9.71 -14.41 -9.11
N LEU A 14 -9.14 -13.21 -9.02
CA LEU A 14 -9.47 -12.22 -8.00
C LEU A 14 -9.47 -10.81 -8.60
N ALA A 15 -10.43 -10.01 -8.22
CA ALA A 15 -10.45 -8.58 -8.51
C ALA A 15 -10.75 -7.80 -7.23
N LEU A 16 -9.89 -6.84 -6.89
CA LEU A 16 -10.16 -5.83 -5.87
C LEU A 16 -10.82 -4.63 -6.54
N VAL A 17 -12.01 -4.28 -6.08
CA VAL A 17 -12.81 -3.19 -6.65
C VAL A 17 -13.21 -2.21 -5.59
N HIS A 18 -13.04 -0.91 -5.86
CA HIS A 18 -13.46 0.15 -4.98
C HIS A 18 -13.91 1.37 -5.79
N SER A 19 -14.99 2.01 -5.39
CA SER A 19 -15.63 3.07 -6.17
C SER A 19 -15.22 4.48 -5.77
N ARG A 20 -14.47 4.66 -4.68
CA ARG A 20 -14.14 5.99 -4.18
C ARG A 20 -12.87 6.00 -3.33
N PHE A 21 -12.37 7.22 -3.07
CA PHE A 21 -11.29 7.48 -2.11
C PHE A 21 -11.75 7.29 -0.66
N SER A 22 -10.80 7.10 0.26
CA SER A 22 -11.06 7.22 1.69
C SER A 22 -11.56 8.63 2.03
N THR A 23 -12.49 8.73 2.99
CA THR A 23 -13.13 10.00 3.37
C THR A 23 -12.24 10.90 4.24
N ASN A 24 -11.20 10.36 4.84
CA ASN A 24 -10.40 11.02 5.88
C ASN A 24 -9.06 11.57 5.40
N THR A 25 -8.80 11.52 4.10
CA THR A 25 -7.61 12.09 3.48
C THR A 25 -8.01 12.96 2.30
N PHE A 26 -7.23 14.00 2.01
CA PHE A 26 -7.41 14.75 0.77
C PHE A 26 -7.24 13.81 -0.44
N PRO A 27 -8.17 13.81 -1.39
CA PRO A 27 -8.11 12.92 -2.53
C PRO A 27 -6.89 13.23 -3.41
N LYS A 28 -6.10 12.20 -3.65
CA LYS A 28 -4.97 12.22 -4.58
C LYS A 28 -4.99 10.91 -5.35
N TRP A 29 -4.57 10.91 -6.60
CA TRP A 29 -4.57 9.70 -7.42
C TRP A 29 -3.79 8.55 -6.80
N ARG A 30 -2.66 8.84 -6.14
CA ARG A 30 -1.87 7.82 -5.42
C ARG A 30 -2.59 7.20 -4.21
N LEU A 31 -3.67 7.82 -3.75
CA LEU A 31 -4.51 7.34 -2.65
C LEU A 31 -5.86 6.80 -3.14
N ALA A 32 -6.02 6.66 -4.46
CA ALA A 32 -7.18 6.03 -5.04
C ALA A 32 -7.19 4.54 -4.71
N GLN A 33 -8.35 4.05 -4.36
CA GLN A 33 -8.56 2.63 -4.09
C GLN A 33 -9.17 1.92 -5.31
N PRO A 34 -8.97 0.62 -5.46
CA PRO A 34 -8.21 -0.27 -4.57
C PRO A 34 -6.69 -0.05 -4.69
N PHE A 35 -5.97 -0.35 -3.63
CA PHE A 35 -4.51 -0.47 -3.65
C PHE A 35 -4.10 -1.81 -4.25
N ARG A 36 -2.83 -2.23 -4.06
CA ARG A 36 -2.32 -3.48 -4.62
C ARG A 36 -2.96 -4.72 -4.01
N TYR A 37 -3.14 -4.70 -2.69
CA TYR A 37 -3.63 -5.86 -1.92
C TYR A 37 -4.85 -5.56 -1.07
N ILE A 38 -5.19 -4.30 -0.86
CA ILE A 38 -6.32 -3.92 0.00
C ILE A 38 -7.28 -2.92 -0.67
N ALA A 39 -8.52 -2.99 -0.25
CA ALA A 39 -9.55 -2.00 -0.52
C ALA A 39 -10.30 -1.73 0.79
N HIS A 40 -10.33 -0.47 1.26
CA HIS A 40 -10.83 -0.14 2.57
C HIS A 40 -11.53 1.22 2.62
N ASN A 41 -12.74 1.26 3.16
CA ASN A 41 -13.58 2.46 3.23
C ASN A 41 -13.37 3.32 4.48
N GLY A 42 -12.71 2.80 5.50
CA GLY A 42 -12.58 3.43 6.80
C GLY A 42 -11.17 3.84 7.14
N GLU A 43 -10.99 4.30 8.36
CA GLU A 43 -9.71 4.53 8.99
C GLU A 43 -9.21 3.28 9.70
N ILE A 44 -7.92 3.06 9.61
CA ILE A 44 -7.19 2.16 10.50
C ILE A 44 -6.62 3.05 11.61
N ASN A 45 -6.98 2.78 12.84
CA ASN A 45 -6.63 3.64 13.98
C ASN A 45 -5.12 3.75 14.20
N THR A 46 -4.69 4.93 14.71
CA THR A 46 -3.33 5.13 15.22
C THR A 46 -2.25 5.06 14.12
N VAL A 47 -2.49 5.70 12.98
CA VAL A 47 -1.51 5.75 11.88
C VAL A 47 -0.12 6.20 12.34
N ARG A 48 -0.03 7.22 13.19
CA ARG A 48 1.24 7.74 13.71
C ARG A 48 2.00 6.70 14.55
N GLY A 49 1.29 5.98 15.40
CA GLY A 49 1.87 4.89 16.19
C GLY A 49 2.39 3.76 15.30
N ASN A 50 1.61 3.35 14.33
CA ASN A 50 1.97 2.31 13.37
C ASN A 50 3.18 2.72 12.52
N LEU A 51 3.25 3.96 12.06
CA LEU A 51 4.41 4.49 11.34
C LEU A 51 5.68 4.45 12.20
N ASN A 52 5.58 4.85 13.47
CA ASN A 52 6.72 4.81 14.40
C ASN A 52 7.17 3.37 14.67
N TRP A 53 6.24 2.44 14.84
CA TRP A 53 6.55 1.02 15.00
C TRP A 53 7.22 0.44 13.75
N MET A 54 6.73 0.79 12.57
CA MET A 54 7.32 0.33 11.32
C MET A 54 8.73 0.88 11.13
N LYS A 55 8.93 2.17 11.40
CA LYS A 55 10.25 2.81 11.36
C LYS A 55 11.24 2.17 12.33
N ALA A 56 10.80 1.82 13.53
CA ALA A 56 11.64 1.10 14.48
C ALA A 56 12.01 -0.31 13.97
N ARG A 57 11.08 -0.98 13.29
CA ARG A 57 11.30 -2.29 12.70
C ARG A 57 12.24 -2.26 11.50
N GLU A 58 12.25 -1.19 10.72
CA GLU A 58 13.16 -1.02 9.58
C GLU A 58 14.64 -1.17 9.98
N ALA A 59 15.00 -0.74 11.19
CA ALA A 59 16.38 -0.83 11.69
C ALA A 59 16.88 -2.27 11.92
N ILE A 60 15.97 -3.24 12.03
CA ILE A 60 16.27 -4.65 12.26
C ILE A 60 15.74 -5.55 11.15
N LEU A 61 15.40 -4.96 10.02
CA LEU A 61 14.83 -5.71 8.90
C LEU A 61 15.91 -6.59 8.26
N GLU A 62 15.65 -7.88 8.24
CA GLU A 62 16.49 -8.87 7.59
C GLU A 62 15.64 -9.89 6.82
N SER A 63 16.21 -10.50 5.80
CA SER A 63 15.53 -11.52 5.00
C SER A 63 16.53 -12.59 4.57
N LYS A 64 16.04 -13.81 4.44
CA LYS A 64 16.80 -14.90 3.80
C LYS A 64 16.72 -14.85 2.27
N LEU A 65 15.80 -14.06 1.72
CA LEU A 65 15.52 -13.97 0.29
C LEU A 65 16.17 -12.76 -0.37
N PHE A 66 16.50 -11.73 0.42
CA PHE A 66 17.04 -10.47 -0.05
C PHE A 66 18.38 -10.16 0.62
N THR A 67 19.30 -9.63 -0.14
CA THR A 67 20.54 -9.06 0.38
C THR A 67 20.26 -7.75 1.11
N GLN A 68 21.19 -7.31 1.96
CA GLN A 68 21.04 -6.02 2.66
C GLN A 68 20.88 -4.85 1.69
N ALA A 69 21.60 -4.83 0.58
CA ALA A 69 21.49 -3.78 -0.43
C ALA A 69 20.09 -3.73 -1.09
N GLU A 70 19.45 -4.88 -1.27
CA GLU A 70 18.07 -4.95 -1.78
C GLU A 70 17.07 -4.49 -0.72
N ILE A 71 17.30 -4.84 0.56
CA ILE A 71 16.48 -4.34 1.68
C ILE A 71 16.58 -2.82 1.78
N ASP A 72 17.79 -2.25 1.67
CA ASP A 72 18.01 -0.80 1.73
C ASP A 72 17.25 -0.04 0.62
N MET A 73 17.07 -0.66 -0.55
CA MET A 73 16.26 -0.08 -1.63
C MET A 73 14.75 -0.06 -1.34
N LEU A 74 14.26 -0.87 -0.41
CA LEU A 74 12.85 -0.88 0.00
C LEU A 74 12.52 0.21 1.03
N LEU A 75 13.53 0.82 1.63
CA LEU A 75 13.36 1.80 2.70
C LEU A 75 13.22 3.23 2.17
N PRO A 76 12.40 4.08 2.78
CA PRO A 76 11.46 3.73 3.85
C PRO A 76 10.23 3.00 3.31
N ILE A 77 9.74 2.00 4.03
CA ILE A 77 8.55 1.22 3.63
C ILE A 77 7.30 2.11 3.65
N CYS A 78 7.11 2.84 4.73
CA CYS A 78 5.97 3.74 4.88
C CYS A 78 6.31 5.17 4.44
N GLN A 79 5.32 5.88 3.89
CA GLN A 79 5.48 7.24 3.41
C GLN A 79 4.71 8.24 4.27
N GLU A 80 5.37 9.34 4.64
CA GLU A 80 4.71 10.45 5.30
C GLU A 80 3.64 11.09 4.38
N GLY A 81 2.51 11.44 4.98
CA GLY A 81 1.37 12.03 4.26
C GLY A 81 0.60 11.05 3.37
N ALA A 82 0.90 9.77 3.43
CA ALA A 82 0.03 8.73 2.91
C ALA A 82 -1.09 8.43 3.92
N SER A 83 -2.21 7.86 3.44
CA SER A 83 -3.26 7.37 4.33
C SER A 83 -2.78 6.15 5.12
N ASP A 84 -3.49 5.83 6.21
CA ASP A 84 -3.23 4.64 6.99
C ASP A 84 -3.34 3.35 6.15
N SER A 85 -4.39 3.25 5.34
CA SER A 85 -4.59 2.13 4.43
C SER A 85 -3.52 2.06 3.33
N ALA A 86 -3.06 3.18 2.79
CA ALA A 86 -1.96 3.20 1.83
C ALA A 86 -0.65 2.72 2.45
N ASN A 87 -0.34 3.15 3.68
CA ASN A 87 0.83 2.68 4.40
C ASN A 87 0.73 1.19 4.74
N PHE A 88 -0.46 0.71 5.08
CA PHE A 88 -0.69 -0.71 5.32
C PHE A 88 -0.48 -1.56 4.05
N ASP A 89 -0.88 -1.06 2.89
CA ASP A 89 -0.65 -1.73 1.61
C ASP A 89 0.85 -1.77 1.21
N MET A 90 1.67 -0.86 1.75
CA MET A 90 3.11 -0.85 1.54
C MET A 90 3.87 -1.87 2.39
N VAL A 91 3.34 -2.24 3.57
CA VAL A 91 3.92 -3.21 4.52
C VAL A 91 3.67 -4.64 4.09
#